data_5f4b2d2935bc7ed573eaebb78ede6964
#
_entry.id   5f4b2d2935bc7ed573eaebb78ede6964
#
_cell.length_a   1.000
_cell.length_b   1.000
_cell.length_c   1.000
_cell.angle_alpha   90.00
_cell.angle_beta   90.00
_cell.angle_gamma   90.00
#
_symmetry.space_group_name_H-M   'P 1'
#
loop_
_entity.id
_entity.type
_entity.pdbx_description
1 polymer ?
#
loop_
_entity_poly.entity_id
_entity_poly.type
_entity_poly.pdbx_seq_one_letter_code
_entity_poly.pdbx_strand_id
1 'polypeptide(L)'
;GMNCLSTIAANMPGIFMGTAPKTSFYLYRTENVASEYPIEEQNWLAGMERADSLGVDITSTSLGYYNFDNAIFNYTYANMDGNTTMSARGGDLAAKKGMLLVLAAGNEGNNAWHYIITPSDADSVMAVGAVSATGVVGSFSSYGPSSDGQVKPSVAAVGVGAIIANPSTGQPTSGNGTSFACPNIAGLTTCLWQAFPEINNMGIISVMQQSATRATNPDNRVGYGIPDMKKAFVMLIKQLFTKQSLVANCSATLQWTAKTDSVISIVLERKLPADINYTTVNTFNSTGAFAARNFNFTDDLRAFPTSGIKYRFKMNIAA
;
A
#
# COMPACT_ATOMS: atom_id res chain seq x y z
N GLY A 1 6.07 -20.56 5.33
CA GLY A 1 5.22 -19.57 5.99
C GLY A 1 5.96 -18.68 6.99
N MET A 2 6.75 -19.25 7.92
CA MET A 2 7.38 -18.49 9.01
C MET A 2 8.29 -17.34 8.53
N ASN A 3 9.11 -17.59 7.51
CA ASN A 3 9.99 -16.57 6.92
C ASN A 3 9.19 -15.36 6.42
N CYS A 4 8.10 -15.61 5.68
CA CYS A 4 7.21 -14.55 5.18
C CYS A 4 6.49 -13.83 6.33
N LEU A 5 5.93 -14.58 7.29
CA LEU A 5 5.26 -14.00 8.44
C LEU A 5 6.19 -13.09 9.25
N SER A 6 7.46 -13.47 9.39
CA SER A 6 8.43 -12.70 10.19
C SER A 6 8.67 -11.30 9.64
N THR A 7 8.56 -11.08 8.32
CA THR A 7 8.73 -9.74 7.73
C THR A 7 7.61 -8.77 8.13
N ILE A 8 6.44 -9.28 8.54
CA ILE A 8 5.34 -8.47 9.07
C ILE A 8 5.35 -8.46 10.61
N ALA A 9 5.47 -9.65 11.22
CA ALA A 9 5.13 -9.90 12.61
C ALA A 9 6.32 -9.89 13.58
N ALA A 10 7.57 -9.93 13.10
CA ALA A 10 8.73 -9.96 14.00
C ALA A 10 8.68 -8.76 14.97
N ASN A 11 8.94 -9.03 16.25
CA ASN A 11 8.93 -8.02 17.30
C ASN A 11 10.11 -8.25 18.26
N MET A 12 11.32 -7.96 17.76
CA MET A 12 12.59 -8.03 18.50
C MET A 12 13.23 -6.63 18.48
N PRO A 13 12.86 -5.73 19.42
CA PRO A 13 13.34 -4.35 19.42
C PRO A 13 14.87 -4.24 19.40
N GLY A 14 15.38 -3.43 18.47
CA GLY A 14 16.83 -3.24 18.27
C GLY A 14 17.53 -4.36 17.49
N ILE A 15 16.84 -5.44 17.15
CA ILE A 15 17.39 -6.59 16.41
C ILE A 15 16.63 -6.80 15.09
N PHE A 16 15.34 -7.10 15.16
CA PHE A 16 14.51 -7.36 13.98
C PHE A 16 13.05 -6.99 14.26
N MET A 17 12.56 -6.00 13.53
CA MET A 17 11.18 -5.56 13.59
C MET A 17 10.50 -5.81 12.24
N GLY A 18 9.37 -6.48 12.26
CA GLY A 18 8.49 -6.59 11.11
C GLY A 18 7.77 -5.26 10.82
N THR A 19 7.14 -5.17 9.65
CA THR A 19 6.51 -3.93 9.18
C THR A 19 5.18 -3.61 9.89
N ALA A 20 4.52 -4.61 10.52
CA ALA A 20 3.30 -4.42 11.32
C ALA A 20 3.23 -5.41 12.51
N PRO A 21 4.14 -5.32 13.49
CA PRO A 21 4.30 -6.34 14.53
C PRO A 21 3.15 -6.42 15.53
N LYS A 22 2.21 -5.46 15.53
CA LYS A 22 1.05 -5.40 16.43
C LYS A 22 -0.25 -5.81 15.76
N THR A 23 -0.20 -6.27 14.50
CA THR A 23 -1.37 -6.72 13.75
C THR A 23 -1.82 -8.09 14.25
N SER A 24 -3.12 -8.36 14.19
CA SER A 24 -3.68 -9.70 14.38
C SER A 24 -3.57 -10.53 13.11
N PHE A 25 -3.34 -11.82 13.23
CA PHE A 25 -3.10 -12.70 12.10
C PHE A 25 -4.04 -13.91 12.11
N TYR A 26 -4.57 -14.23 10.92
CA TYR A 26 -5.14 -15.53 10.60
C TYR A 26 -4.20 -16.23 9.63
N LEU A 27 -3.82 -17.47 9.89
CA LEU A 27 -2.88 -18.23 9.07
C LEU A 27 -3.58 -19.41 8.41
N TYR A 28 -3.46 -19.52 7.10
CA TYR A 28 -4.04 -20.58 6.30
C TYR A 28 -2.95 -21.41 5.64
N ARG A 29 -3.10 -22.71 5.68
CA ARG A 29 -2.29 -23.63 4.90
C ARG A 29 -3.13 -24.10 3.70
N THR A 30 -2.74 -23.70 2.51
CA THR A 30 -3.43 -23.97 1.25
C THR A 30 -2.66 -24.95 0.37
N GLU A 31 -1.36 -25.09 0.62
CA GLU A 31 -0.43 -25.83 -0.22
C GLU A 31 -0.07 -27.20 0.37
N ASN A 32 0.09 -28.18 -0.53
CA ASN A 32 0.70 -29.47 -0.25
C ASN A 32 2.13 -29.49 -0.82
N VAL A 33 3.14 -29.35 0.00
CA VAL A 33 4.53 -29.27 -0.42
C VAL A 33 5.06 -30.55 -1.16
N ALA A 34 4.29 -31.61 -1.22
CA ALA A 34 4.66 -32.86 -1.89
C ALA A 34 4.12 -32.94 -3.34
N SER A 35 3.26 -32.01 -3.76
CA SER A 35 2.64 -32.03 -5.09
C SER A 35 2.13 -30.65 -5.45
N GLU A 36 2.03 -30.36 -6.75
CA GLU A 36 1.51 -29.10 -7.30
C GLU A 36 0.36 -29.42 -8.26
N TYR A 37 -0.88 -29.13 -7.84
CA TYR A 37 -2.10 -29.41 -8.60
C TYR A 37 -3.11 -28.26 -8.49
N PRO A 38 -4.03 -28.11 -9.46
CA PRO A 38 -5.07 -27.06 -9.43
C PRO A 38 -5.98 -27.05 -8.18
N ILE A 39 -5.99 -28.13 -7.40
CA ILE A 39 -6.71 -28.17 -6.12
C ILE A 39 -6.17 -27.11 -5.12
N GLU A 40 -4.91 -26.73 -5.26
CA GLU A 40 -4.29 -25.72 -4.39
C GLU A 40 -4.84 -24.33 -4.67
N GLU A 41 -5.20 -24.00 -5.90
CA GLU A 41 -5.97 -22.80 -6.21
C GLU A 41 -7.34 -22.79 -5.51
N GLN A 42 -8.03 -23.94 -5.46
CA GLN A 42 -9.29 -24.06 -4.73
C GLN A 42 -9.10 -23.91 -3.22
N ASN A 43 -8.04 -24.51 -2.67
CA ASN A 43 -7.71 -24.35 -1.25
C ASN A 43 -7.41 -22.87 -0.93
N TRP A 44 -6.67 -22.20 -1.80
CA TRP A 44 -6.40 -20.77 -1.65
C TRP A 44 -7.69 -19.95 -1.65
N LEU A 45 -8.61 -20.22 -2.59
CA LEU A 45 -9.94 -19.57 -2.65
C LEU A 45 -10.76 -19.83 -1.39
N ALA A 46 -10.80 -21.06 -0.90
CA ALA A 46 -11.47 -21.39 0.36
C ALA A 46 -10.85 -20.60 1.55
N GLY A 47 -9.53 -20.40 1.52
CA GLY A 47 -8.83 -19.52 2.45
C GLY A 47 -9.29 -18.05 2.35
N MET A 48 -9.48 -17.52 1.13
CA MET A 48 -9.98 -16.16 0.89
C MET A 48 -11.44 -16.00 1.35
N GLU A 49 -12.31 -16.95 1.04
CA GLU A 49 -13.70 -16.96 1.52
C GLU A 49 -13.77 -17.00 3.05
N ARG A 50 -12.91 -17.79 3.67
CA ARG A 50 -12.83 -17.83 5.13
C ARG A 50 -12.30 -16.52 5.70
N ALA A 51 -11.32 -15.90 5.06
CA ALA A 51 -10.79 -14.60 5.47
C ALA A 51 -11.88 -13.51 5.39
N ASP A 52 -12.65 -13.45 4.29
CA ASP A 52 -13.81 -12.56 4.14
C ASP A 52 -14.83 -12.76 5.27
N SER A 53 -15.18 -14.02 5.56
CA SER A 53 -16.15 -14.36 6.62
C SER A 53 -15.70 -13.96 8.03
N LEU A 54 -14.41 -13.78 8.26
CA LEU A 54 -13.80 -13.37 9.53
C LEU A 54 -13.54 -11.85 9.60
N GLY A 55 -13.82 -11.12 8.52
CA GLY A 55 -13.59 -9.69 8.44
C GLY A 55 -12.11 -9.31 8.32
N VAL A 56 -11.32 -10.12 7.60
CA VAL A 56 -9.92 -9.81 7.32
C VAL A 56 -9.84 -8.65 6.32
N ASP A 57 -9.11 -7.61 6.68
CA ASP A 57 -8.93 -6.44 5.82
C ASP A 57 -7.90 -6.70 4.70
N ILE A 58 -6.77 -7.30 5.05
CA ILE A 58 -5.62 -7.47 4.14
C ILE A 58 -5.16 -8.91 4.12
N THR A 59 -4.92 -9.45 2.93
CA THR A 59 -4.26 -10.73 2.76
C THR A 59 -2.84 -10.56 2.22
N SER A 60 -1.91 -11.42 2.67
CA SER A 60 -0.54 -11.50 2.17
C SER A 60 -0.28 -12.90 1.66
N THR A 61 -0.15 -13.04 0.36
CA THR A 61 0.00 -14.32 -0.34
C THR A 61 1.36 -14.40 -1.03
N SER A 62 2.21 -15.31 -0.57
CA SER A 62 3.56 -15.52 -1.11
C SER A 62 3.67 -16.87 -1.84
N LEU A 63 2.71 -17.14 -2.69
CA LEU A 63 2.60 -18.31 -3.57
C LEU A 63 1.95 -17.92 -4.90
N GLY A 64 1.93 -18.84 -5.85
CA GLY A 64 1.25 -18.64 -7.12
C GLY A 64 1.51 -19.80 -8.08
N TYR A 65 0.77 -19.87 -9.15
CA TYR A 65 0.64 -21.04 -10.00
C TYR A 65 0.89 -20.68 -11.47
N TYR A 66 1.53 -21.56 -12.21
CA TYR A 66 1.61 -21.57 -13.67
C TYR A 66 2.00 -22.94 -14.21
N ASN A 67 2.68 -23.77 -13.40
CA ASN A 67 3.20 -25.06 -13.76
C ASN A 67 2.82 -26.10 -12.70
N PHE A 68 2.26 -27.21 -13.13
CA PHE A 68 1.75 -28.27 -12.28
C PHE A 68 2.49 -29.60 -12.55
N ASP A 69 2.42 -30.55 -11.61
CA ASP A 69 3.02 -31.89 -11.76
C ASP A 69 2.51 -32.62 -13.01
N ASN A 70 1.25 -32.41 -13.37
CA ASN A 70 0.71 -32.88 -14.65
C ASN A 70 0.59 -31.69 -15.62
N ALA A 71 1.43 -31.72 -16.65
CA ALA A 71 1.56 -30.65 -17.63
C ALA A 71 0.26 -30.30 -18.39
N ILE A 72 -0.76 -31.18 -18.37
CA ILE A 72 -2.07 -30.89 -18.96
C ILE A 72 -2.78 -29.71 -18.27
N PHE A 73 -2.43 -29.43 -17.05
CA PHE A 73 -2.98 -28.33 -16.25
C PHE A 73 -2.15 -27.04 -16.34
N ASN A 74 -0.96 -27.08 -16.96
CA ASN A 74 -0.10 -25.92 -17.03
C ASN A 74 -0.76 -24.75 -17.74
N TYR A 75 -0.60 -23.58 -17.15
CA TYR A 75 -0.99 -22.34 -17.78
C TYR A 75 0.04 -21.89 -18.82
N THR A 76 -0.44 -21.15 -19.79
CA THR A 76 0.39 -20.40 -20.73
C THR A 76 0.38 -18.93 -20.35
N TYR A 77 1.30 -18.14 -20.90
CA TYR A 77 1.29 -16.70 -20.66
C TYR A 77 -0.06 -16.03 -21.00
N ALA A 78 -0.74 -16.52 -22.05
CA ALA A 78 -2.07 -16.01 -22.42
C ALA A 78 -3.11 -16.13 -21.30
N ASN A 79 -2.92 -17.04 -20.34
CA ASN A 79 -3.82 -17.23 -19.21
C ASN A 79 -3.55 -16.23 -18.05
N MET A 80 -2.44 -15.48 -18.12
CA MET A 80 -2.08 -14.44 -17.14
C MET A 80 -2.74 -13.11 -17.51
N ASP A 81 -4.05 -13.12 -17.71
CA ASP A 81 -4.88 -12.00 -18.18
C ASP A 81 -5.80 -11.41 -17.11
N GLY A 82 -5.60 -11.81 -15.86
CA GLY A 82 -6.42 -11.40 -14.71
C GLY A 82 -7.80 -12.06 -14.64
N ASN A 83 -8.25 -12.72 -15.71
CA ASN A 83 -9.63 -13.17 -15.86
C ASN A 83 -9.79 -14.68 -16.14
N THR A 84 -8.75 -15.35 -16.60
CA THR A 84 -8.82 -16.75 -17.03
C THR A 84 -8.66 -17.71 -15.87
N THR A 85 -7.66 -17.53 -15.02
CA THR A 85 -7.36 -18.49 -13.96
C THR A 85 -8.37 -18.40 -12.80
N MET A 86 -8.55 -19.52 -12.11
CA MET A 86 -9.49 -19.57 -10.99
C MET A 86 -9.07 -18.64 -9.86
N SER A 87 -7.79 -18.63 -9.53
CA SER A 87 -7.23 -17.82 -8.45
C SER A 87 -7.25 -16.33 -8.78
N ALA A 88 -6.99 -15.89 -10.02
CA ALA A 88 -7.11 -14.48 -10.41
C ALA A 88 -8.54 -13.97 -10.25
N ARG A 89 -9.52 -14.69 -10.83
CA ARG A 89 -10.94 -14.35 -10.68
C ARG A 89 -11.40 -14.29 -9.23
N GLY A 90 -10.94 -15.25 -8.41
CA GLY A 90 -11.25 -15.26 -6.99
C GLY A 90 -10.60 -14.10 -6.23
N GLY A 91 -9.39 -13.71 -6.62
CA GLY A 91 -8.72 -12.52 -6.11
C GLY A 91 -9.53 -11.24 -6.35
N ASP A 92 -10.02 -11.05 -7.57
CA ASP A 92 -10.87 -9.90 -7.92
C ASP A 92 -12.22 -9.90 -7.19
N LEU A 93 -12.82 -11.08 -7.01
CA LEU A 93 -14.04 -11.20 -6.20
C LEU A 93 -13.80 -10.82 -4.73
N ALA A 94 -12.69 -11.25 -4.15
CA ALA A 94 -12.31 -10.89 -2.80
C ALA A 94 -12.03 -9.38 -2.67
N ALA A 95 -11.34 -8.79 -3.65
CA ALA A 95 -11.13 -7.35 -3.71
C ALA A 95 -12.44 -6.56 -3.85
N LYS A 96 -13.38 -7.05 -4.65
CA LYS A 96 -14.73 -6.46 -4.81
C LYS A 96 -15.53 -6.47 -3.50
N LYS A 97 -15.27 -7.42 -2.61
CA LYS A 97 -15.87 -7.46 -1.26
C LYS A 97 -15.22 -6.50 -0.26
N GLY A 98 -14.11 -5.89 -0.62
CA GLY A 98 -13.42 -4.88 0.16
C GLY A 98 -12.07 -5.31 0.73
N MET A 99 -11.67 -6.58 0.59
CA MET A 99 -10.34 -7.03 1.00
C MET A 99 -9.24 -6.43 0.11
N LEU A 100 -8.07 -6.15 0.68
CA LEU A 100 -6.88 -5.75 -0.06
C LEU A 100 -5.94 -6.95 -0.17
N LEU A 101 -5.68 -7.41 -1.39
CA LEU A 101 -4.82 -8.55 -1.63
C LEU A 101 -3.42 -8.09 -2.06
N VAL A 102 -2.41 -8.50 -1.28
CA VAL A 102 -1.00 -8.29 -1.59
C VAL A 102 -0.39 -9.62 -1.97
N LEU A 103 0.13 -9.72 -3.20
CA LEU A 103 0.54 -10.97 -3.83
C LEU A 103 1.98 -10.89 -4.31
N ALA A 104 2.75 -11.96 -4.14
CA ALA A 104 4.08 -12.05 -4.71
C ALA A 104 4.00 -12.19 -6.23
N ALA A 105 4.82 -11.45 -6.98
CA ALA A 105 4.81 -11.47 -8.43
C ALA A 105 5.30 -12.80 -9.02
N GLY A 106 6.06 -13.60 -8.26
CA GLY A 106 6.74 -14.83 -8.70
C GLY A 106 8.24 -14.68 -8.74
N ASN A 107 8.95 -15.80 -8.85
CA ASN A 107 10.42 -15.87 -8.85
C ASN A 107 10.99 -16.44 -10.17
N GLU A 108 10.28 -16.21 -11.26
CA GLU A 108 10.52 -16.81 -12.57
C GLU A 108 11.35 -15.90 -13.50
N GLY A 109 11.72 -14.70 -13.07
CA GLY A 109 12.30 -13.65 -13.90
C GLY A 109 13.61 -14.01 -14.61
N ASN A 110 14.31 -15.05 -14.18
CA ASN A 110 15.55 -15.53 -14.77
C ASN A 110 15.42 -16.94 -15.42
N ASN A 111 14.21 -17.45 -15.56
CA ASN A 111 13.96 -18.69 -16.28
C ASN A 111 13.13 -18.45 -17.57
N ALA A 112 12.76 -19.52 -18.29
CA ALA A 112 12.05 -19.43 -19.56
C ALA A 112 10.65 -18.81 -19.45
N TRP A 113 9.99 -18.91 -18.29
CA TRP A 113 8.67 -18.29 -18.05
C TRP A 113 8.78 -16.79 -17.90
N HIS A 114 9.65 -16.28 -17.06
CA HIS A 114 9.97 -14.92 -16.66
C HIS A 114 8.81 -14.00 -16.28
N TYR A 115 7.59 -14.28 -16.65
CA TYR A 115 6.41 -13.46 -16.35
C TYR A 115 5.90 -13.65 -14.91
N ILE A 116 4.97 -12.77 -14.53
CA ILE A 116 4.16 -12.94 -13.33
C ILE A 116 3.41 -14.28 -13.35
N ILE A 117 2.98 -14.73 -12.19
CA ILE A 117 2.23 -15.98 -12.02
C ILE A 117 0.88 -15.67 -11.34
N THR A 118 -0.15 -16.47 -11.65
CA THR A 118 -1.46 -16.27 -11.00
C THR A 118 -1.38 -16.60 -9.50
N PRO A 119 -2.09 -15.88 -8.60
CA PRO A 119 -3.10 -14.85 -8.84
C PRO A 119 -2.57 -13.41 -8.95
N SER A 120 -1.26 -13.18 -9.12
CA SER A 120 -0.71 -11.82 -9.14
C SER A 120 -1.06 -11.04 -10.42
N ASP A 121 -1.55 -11.73 -11.45
CA ASP A 121 -2.10 -11.15 -12.68
C ASP A 121 -3.48 -10.51 -12.52
N ALA A 122 -4.23 -10.86 -11.47
CA ALA A 122 -5.58 -10.32 -11.22
C ALA A 122 -5.63 -8.78 -11.22
N ASP A 123 -6.79 -8.22 -11.61
CA ASP A 123 -6.96 -6.80 -11.89
C ASP A 123 -6.90 -5.92 -10.63
N SER A 124 -7.56 -6.38 -9.57
CA SER A 124 -7.82 -5.59 -8.37
C SER A 124 -6.88 -5.92 -7.21
N VAL A 125 -5.67 -6.43 -7.50
CA VAL A 125 -4.69 -6.86 -6.51
C VAL A 125 -3.39 -6.06 -6.60
N MET A 126 -2.61 -6.09 -5.53
CA MET A 126 -1.28 -5.47 -5.50
C MET A 126 -0.19 -6.53 -5.63
N ALA A 127 0.26 -6.78 -6.86
CA ALA A 127 1.40 -7.65 -7.17
C ALA A 127 2.71 -6.98 -6.78
N VAL A 128 3.62 -7.71 -6.11
CA VAL A 128 4.85 -7.14 -5.54
C VAL A 128 6.08 -7.83 -6.12
N GLY A 129 6.92 -7.04 -6.79
CA GLY A 129 8.25 -7.43 -7.27
C GLY A 129 9.34 -7.30 -6.21
N ALA A 130 10.50 -7.91 -6.44
CA ALA A 130 11.62 -7.92 -5.50
C ALA A 130 12.77 -7.03 -5.96
N VAL A 131 13.20 -6.15 -5.05
CA VAL A 131 14.42 -5.34 -5.20
C VAL A 131 15.35 -5.53 -4.01
N SER A 132 16.62 -5.11 -4.14
CA SER A 132 17.55 -4.98 -3.02
C SER A 132 17.27 -3.75 -2.17
N ALA A 133 17.95 -3.60 -1.05
CA ALA A 133 17.90 -2.39 -0.22
C ALA A 133 18.36 -1.11 -0.97
N THR A 134 19.11 -1.26 -2.06
CA THR A 134 19.55 -0.15 -2.93
C THR A 134 18.63 0.07 -4.14
N GLY A 135 17.50 -0.65 -4.21
CA GLY A 135 16.52 -0.54 -5.28
C GLY A 135 16.86 -1.30 -6.58
N VAL A 136 17.91 -2.14 -6.57
CA VAL A 136 18.26 -2.97 -7.73
C VAL A 136 17.32 -4.17 -7.81
N VAL A 137 16.74 -4.39 -8.97
CA VAL A 137 15.78 -5.49 -9.21
C VAL A 137 16.48 -6.84 -9.07
N GLY A 138 15.84 -7.77 -8.35
CA GLY A 138 16.28 -9.17 -8.29
C GLY A 138 16.14 -9.83 -9.66
N SER A 139 17.19 -10.53 -10.13
CA SER A 139 17.16 -11.23 -11.42
C SER A 139 16.02 -12.26 -11.50
N PHE A 140 15.70 -12.87 -10.38
CA PHE A 140 14.63 -13.86 -10.25
C PHE A 140 13.23 -13.24 -10.22
N SER A 141 13.08 -11.93 -9.90
CA SER A 141 11.76 -11.32 -9.77
C SER A 141 11.00 -11.40 -11.08
N SER A 142 9.86 -12.09 -11.07
CA SER A 142 8.93 -12.14 -12.19
C SER A 142 8.46 -10.74 -12.57
N TYR A 143 8.16 -10.56 -13.85
CA TYR A 143 7.80 -9.26 -14.40
C TYR A 143 6.65 -9.32 -15.38
N GLY A 144 6.08 -8.17 -15.67
CA GLY A 144 4.97 -8.00 -16.60
C GLY A 144 5.39 -7.75 -18.04
N PRO A 145 4.43 -7.28 -18.83
CA PRO A 145 3.04 -7.00 -18.43
C PRO A 145 2.28 -8.30 -18.13
N SER A 146 1.03 -8.19 -17.63
CA SER A 146 0.07 -9.29 -17.79
C SER A 146 -0.26 -9.46 -19.27
N SER A 147 -0.87 -10.58 -19.66
CA SER A 147 -1.11 -10.88 -21.09
C SER A 147 -2.14 -9.95 -21.73
N ASP A 148 -2.98 -9.30 -20.92
CA ASP A 148 -3.93 -8.25 -21.33
C ASP A 148 -3.31 -6.84 -21.29
N GLY A 149 -2.02 -6.72 -20.93
CA GLY A 149 -1.25 -5.48 -21.02
C GLY A 149 -1.22 -4.60 -19.76
N GLN A 150 -1.66 -5.08 -18.61
CA GLN A 150 -1.57 -4.32 -17.35
C GLN A 150 -0.13 -4.21 -16.87
N VAL A 151 0.19 -3.10 -16.21
CA VAL A 151 1.47 -2.91 -15.53
C VAL A 151 1.55 -3.84 -14.33
N LYS A 152 2.41 -4.84 -14.43
CA LYS A 152 2.75 -5.78 -13.36
C LYS A 152 4.28 -5.91 -13.25
N PRO A 153 4.84 -6.12 -12.06
CA PRO A 153 4.16 -6.03 -10.76
C PRO A 153 3.56 -4.65 -10.54
N SER A 154 2.67 -4.49 -9.53
CA SER A 154 2.09 -3.19 -9.19
C SER A 154 3.13 -2.28 -8.54
N VAL A 155 3.89 -2.83 -7.59
CA VAL A 155 4.96 -2.13 -6.84
C VAL A 155 6.10 -3.10 -6.56
N ALA A 156 7.20 -2.61 -5.99
CA ALA A 156 8.32 -3.43 -5.56
C ALA A 156 8.76 -3.09 -4.14
N ALA A 157 9.32 -4.07 -3.44
CA ALA A 157 9.93 -3.90 -2.13
C ALA A 157 11.15 -4.79 -1.94
N VAL A 158 11.82 -4.67 -0.79
CA VAL A 158 13.00 -5.48 -0.49
C VAL A 158 12.63 -6.96 -0.43
N GLY A 159 13.15 -7.71 -1.37
CA GLY A 159 13.07 -9.16 -1.51
C GLY A 159 14.38 -9.80 -1.93
N VAL A 160 15.41 -8.96 -2.17
CA VAL A 160 16.80 -9.41 -2.38
C VAL A 160 17.58 -9.10 -1.10
N GLY A 161 18.10 -10.12 -0.44
CA GLY A 161 18.75 -9.98 0.86
C GLY A 161 17.79 -9.52 1.97
N ALA A 162 16.50 -9.81 1.84
CA ALA A 162 15.51 -9.46 2.85
C ALA A 162 15.82 -10.13 4.19
N ILE A 163 15.67 -9.39 5.28
CA ILE A 163 15.84 -9.97 6.63
C ILE A 163 14.55 -10.73 6.99
N ILE A 164 14.75 -11.99 7.38
CA ILE A 164 13.69 -12.94 7.74
C ILE A 164 14.10 -13.71 9.00
N ALA A 165 13.16 -14.34 9.68
CA ALA A 165 13.48 -15.26 10.76
C ALA A 165 13.90 -16.63 10.22
N ASN A 166 14.99 -17.17 10.70
CA ASN A 166 15.36 -18.56 10.48
C ASN A 166 14.36 -19.48 11.24
N PRO A 167 13.64 -20.38 10.56
CA PRO A 167 12.60 -21.20 11.21
C PRO A 167 13.14 -22.18 12.25
N SER A 168 14.43 -22.53 12.18
CA SER A 168 15.03 -23.48 13.13
C SER A 168 15.59 -22.81 14.38
N THR A 169 16.05 -21.56 14.27
CA THR A 169 16.72 -20.84 15.36
C THR A 169 15.92 -19.65 15.89
N GLY A 170 14.92 -19.17 15.13
CA GLY A 170 14.19 -17.93 15.42
C GLY A 170 15.03 -16.66 15.22
N GLN A 171 16.31 -16.78 14.88
CA GLN A 171 17.21 -15.64 14.72
C GLN A 171 17.08 -15.01 13.33
N PRO A 172 17.41 -13.71 13.19
CA PRO A 172 17.44 -13.08 11.88
C PRO A 172 18.44 -13.74 10.94
N THR A 173 18.04 -13.92 9.70
CA THR A 173 18.86 -14.36 8.58
C THR A 173 18.43 -13.59 7.33
N SER A 174 19.10 -13.79 6.21
CA SER A 174 18.72 -13.18 4.93
C SER A 174 18.17 -14.21 3.96
N GLY A 175 17.30 -13.75 3.06
CA GLY A 175 16.72 -14.57 2.00
C GLY A 175 16.36 -13.76 0.76
N ASN A 176 16.17 -14.47 -0.36
CA ASN A 176 15.76 -13.89 -1.64
C ASN A 176 14.39 -14.43 -2.05
N GLY A 177 13.52 -13.57 -2.55
CA GLY A 177 12.21 -13.95 -3.07
C GLY A 177 11.23 -12.78 -3.07
N THR A 178 10.37 -12.72 -4.07
CA THR A 178 9.17 -11.86 -4.05
C THR A 178 8.27 -12.23 -2.88
N SER A 179 8.36 -13.48 -2.40
CA SER A 179 7.72 -13.99 -1.19
C SER A 179 8.08 -13.21 0.09
N PHE A 180 9.19 -12.45 0.10
CA PHE A 180 9.60 -11.59 1.23
C PHE A 180 9.27 -10.13 0.96
N ALA A 181 9.28 -9.69 -0.30
CA ALA A 181 8.84 -8.36 -0.71
C ALA A 181 7.34 -8.16 -0.47
N CYS A 182 6.53 -9.15 -0.81
CA CYS A 182 5.08 -9.14 -0.66
C CYS A 182 4.64 -8.84 0.78
N PRO A 183 5.02 -9.61 1.80
CA PRO A 183 4.62 -9.33 3.17
C PRO A 183 5.19 -8.01 3.71
N ASN A 184 6.36 -7.55 3.26
CA ASN A 184 6.85 -6.21 3.61
C ASN A 184 5.85 -5.13 3.20
N ILE A 185 5.34 -5.18 1.97
CA ILE A 185 4.29 -4.27 1.48
C ILE A 185 2.98 -4.48 2.25
N ALA A 186 2.58 -5.73 2.52
CA ALA A 186 1.35 -6.01 3.24
C ALA A 186 1.33 -5.34 4.63
N GLY A 187 2.43 -5.46 5.40
CA GLY A 187 2.52 -4.83 6.71
C GLY A 187 2.55 -3.29 6.64
N LEU A 188 3.28 -2.70 5.69
CA LEU A 188 3.28 -1.24 5.47
C LEU A 188 1.89 -0.75 5.08
N THR A 189 1.20 -1.47 4.21
CA THR A 189 -0.18 -1.17 3.79
C THR A 189 -1.16 -1.27 4.95
N THR A 190 -0.97 -2.27 5.84
CA THR A 190 -1.77 -2.43 7.07
C THR A 190 -1.66 -1.18 7.96
N CYS A 191 -0.44 -0.68 8.20
CA CYS A 191 -0.23 0.53 8.99
C CYS A 191 -0.87 1.77 8.33
N LEU A 192 -0.75 1.90 7.01
CA LEU A 192 -1.35 3.01 6.27
C LEU A 192 -2.87 2.95 6.33
N TRP A 193 -3.46 1.79 6.06
CA TRP A 193 -4.92 1.65 6.04
C TRP A 193 -5.54 1.79 7.43
N GLN A 194 -4.87 1.29 8.46
CA GLN A 194 -5.28 1.54 9.86
C GLN A 194 -5.38 3.04 10.17
N ALA A 195 -4.47 3.84 9.64
CA ALA A 195 -4.51 5.30 9.82
C ALA A 195 -5.65 5.97 9.01
N PHE A 196 -6.11 5.36 7.92
CA PHE A 196 -7.12 5.90 7.00
C PHE A 196 -8.23 4.90 6.66
N PRO A 197 -8.99 4.42 7.65
CA PRO A 197 -10.04 3.42 7.42
C PRO A 197 -11.21 3.94 6.57
N GLU A 198 -11.27 5.24 6.31
CA GLU A 198 -12.27 5.87 5.44
C GLU A 198 -12.00 5.63 3.94
N ILE A 199 -10.79 5.20 3.60
CA ILE A 199 -10.37 4.94 2.22
C ILE A 199 -10.60 3.46 1.93
N ASN A 200 -11.18 3.14 0.79
CA ASN A 200 -11.38 1.75 0.39
C ASN A 200 -10.06 1.09 -0.09
N ASN A 201 -10.08 -0.24 -0.25
CA ASN A 201 -8.93 -1.04 -0.68
C ASN A 201 -8.27 -0.51 -1.98
N MET A 202 -9.07 -0.19 -3.01
CA MET A 202 -8.56 0.31 -4.29
C MET A 202 -7.94 1.70 -4.16
N GLY A 203 -8.49 2.54 -3.27
CA GLY A 203 -7.90 3.85 -2.93
C GLY A 203 -6.53 3.71 -2.26
N ILE A 204 -6.37 2.72 -1.39
CA ILE A 204 -5.07 2.40 -0.77
C ILE A 204 -4.08 1.87 -1.81
N ILE A 205 -4.48 0.94 -2.69
CA ILE A 205 -3.62 0.46 -3.79
C ILE A 205 -3.18 1.65 -4.67
N SER A 206 -4.12 2.50 -5.05
CA SER A 206 -3.85 3.68 -5.89
C SER A 206 -2.83 4.63 -5.25
N VAL A 207 -2.97 4.93 -3.95
CA VAL A 207 -2.02 5.83 -3.27
C VAL A 207 -0.64 5.19 -3.08
N MET A 208 -0.58 3.88 -2.87
CA MET A 208 0.69 3.14 -2.84
C MET A 208 1.44 3.27 -4.17
N GLN A 209 0.75 3.11 -5.30
CA GLN A 209 1.31 3.29 -6.65
C GLN A 209 1.70 4.75 -6.91
N GLN A 210 0.85 5.72 -6.58
CA GLN A 210 1.10 7.15 -6.80
C GLN A 210 2.21 7.73 -5.91
N SER A 211 2.46 7.14 -4.76
CA SER A 211 3.57 7.52 -3.88
C SER A 211 4.92 6.97 -4.37
N ALA A 212 4.91 5.91 -5.16
CA ALA A 212 6.08 5.13 -5.53
C ALA A 212 7.08 5.89 -6.41
N THR A 213 8.30 5.37 -6.48
CA THR A 213 9.45 6.02 -7.12
C THR A 213 9.31 6.21 -8.62
N ARG A 214 8.41 5.44 -9.28
CA ARG A 214 8.13 5.50 -10.72
C ARG A 214 6.65 5.79 -11.03
N ALA A 215 5.97 6.47 -10.15
CA ALA A 215 4.53 6.74 -10.22
C ALA A 215 4.05 7.31 -11.58
N THR A 216 4.89 8.13 -12.24
CA THR A 216 4.57 8.75 -13.54
C THR A 216 5.15 8.03 -14.74
N ASN A 217 6.02 7.05 -14.54
CA ASN A 217 6.64 6.28 -15.62
C ASN A 217 6.89 4.84 -15.14
N PRO A 218 5.83 4.05 -14.92
CA PRO A 218 5.95 2.65 -14.51
C PRO A 218 6.59 1.79 -15.59
N ASP A 219 7.17 0.68 -15.19
CA ASP A 219 7.72 -0.32 -16.11
C ASP A 219 7.31 -1.75 -15.70
N ASN A 220 7.64 -2.71 -16.54
CA ASN A 220 7.26 -4.11 -16.31
C ASN A 220 8.18 -4.84 -15.31
N ARG A 221 9.26 -4.21 -14.82
CA ARG A 221 10.22 -4.85 -13.88
C ARG A 221 9.90 -4.56 -12.42
N VAL A 222 9.47 -3.35 -12.12
CA VAL A 222 9.17 -2.87 -10.77
C VAL A 222 7.79 -2.19 -10.66
N GLY A 223 7.03 -2.18 -11.74
CA GLY A 223 5.75 -1.48 -11.81
C GLY A 223 5.90 0.01 -11.55
N TYR A 224 5.09 0.54 -10.66
CA TYR A 224 5.19 1.94 -10.20
C TYR A 224 6.41 2.19 -9.29
N GLY A 225 7.20 1.16 -8.99
CA GLY A 225 8.42 1.27 -8.19
C GLY A 225 8.19 1.03 -6.70
N ILE A 226 9.07 1.58 -5.86
CA ILE A 226 9.05 1.39 -4.41
C ILE A 226 8.16 2.47 -3.79
N PRO A 227 7.07 2.11 -3.07
CA PRO A 227 6.21 3.07 -2.40
C PRO A 227 6.94 3.90 -1.33
N ASP A 228 6.67 5.20 -1.32
CA ASP A 228 7.10 6.11 -0.25
C ASP A 228 5.93 6.30 0.73
N MET A 229 6.05 5.68 1.91
CA MET A 229 4.99 5.67 2.92
C MET A 229 4.70 7.06 3.48
N LYS A 230 5.70 7.93 3.61
CA LYS A 230 5.51 9.32 4.05
C LYS A 230 4.71 10.10 3.01
N LYS A 231 5.05 9.95 1.74
CA LYS A 231 4.33 10.57 0.63
C LYS A 231 2.89 10.04 0.56
N ALA A 232 2.68 8.72 0.66
CA ALA A 232 1.36 8.09 0.69
C ALA A 232 0.49 8.65 1.82
N PHE A 233 1.03 8.72 3.04
CA PHE A 233 0.37 9.29 4.20
C PHE A 233 -0.04 10.77 3.96
N VAL A 234 0.88 11.59 3.45
CA VAL A 234 0.61 13.01 3.15
C VAL A 234 -0.47 13.14 2.05
N MET A 235 -0.48 12.26 1.06
CA MET A 235 -1.50 12.27 0.00
C MET A 235 -2.89 11.99 0.58
N LEU A 236 -3.02 11.00 1.46
CA LEU A 236 -4.30 10.67 2.10
C LEU A 236 -4.79 11.78 3.04
N ILE A 237 -3.90 12.39 3.83
CA ILE A 237 -4.27 13.57 4.62
C ILE A 237 -4.84 14.68 3.73
N LYS A 238 -4.19 14.96 2.59
CA LYS A 238 -4.65 15.98 1.64
C LYS A 238 -5.99 15.61 1.00
N GLN A 239 -6.21 14.36 0.69
CA GLN A 239 -7.46 13.86 0.12
C GLN A 239 -8.65 14.04 1.08
N LEU A 240 -8.41 13.84 2.37
CA LEU A 240 -9.43 13.99 3.41
C LEU A 240 -9.57 15.45 3.92
N PHE A 241 -8.73 16.35 3.44
CA PHE A 241 -8.80 17.76 3.83
C PHE A 241 -9.93 18.46 3.08
N THR A 242 -10.92 18.97 3.81
CA THR A 242 -12.01 19.79 3.26
C THR A 242 -11.94 21.20 3.80
N LYS A 243 -12.37 22.18 3.01
CA LYS A 243 -12.37 23.61 3.41
C LYS A 243 -13.58 24.34 2.84
N GLN A 244 -14.07 25.28 3.62
CA GLN A 244 -15.11 26.24 3.22
C GLN A 244 -14.69 27.64 3.68
N SER A 245 -15.14 28.66 2.96
CA SER A 245 -14.92 30.04 3.36
C SER A 245 -16.17 30.88 3.11
N LEU A 246 -16.48 31.77 4.05
CA LEU A 246 -17.55 32.76 3.94
C LEU A 246 -16.94 34.14 4.22
N VAL A 247 -17.16 35.08 3.32
CA VAL A 247 -16.77 36.48 3.51
C VAL A 247 -18.03 37.32 3.66
N ALA A 248 -18.21 37.96 4.82
CA ALA A 248 -19.35 38.81 5.11
C ALA A 248 -18.95 39.82 6.21
N ASN A 249 -19.57 40.98 6.21
CA ASN A 249 -19.45 42.01 7.27
C ASN A 249 -17.99 42.35 7.63
N CYS A 250 -17.13 42.55 6.63
CA CYS A 250 -15.70 42.81 6.81
C CYS A 250 -14.97 41.70 7.60
N SER A 251 -15.40 40.48 7.48
CA SER A 251 -14.71 39.32 8.05
C SER A 251 -14.64 38.16 7.06
N ALA A 252 -13.62 37.32 7.21
CA ALA A 252 -13.50 36.04 6.51
C ALA A 252 -13.58 34.91 7.51
N THR A 253 -14.62 34.11 7.45
CA THR A 253 -14.76 32.90 8.25
C THR A 253 -14.29 31.71 7.41
N LEU A 254 -13.27 31.03 7.93
CA LEU A 254 -12.65 29.84 7.32
C LEU A 254 -13.00 28.63 8.17
N GLN A 255 -13.56 27.61 7.56
CA GLN A 255 -13.87 26.33 8.20
C GLN A 255 -13.19 25.22 7.44
N TRP A 256 -12.63 24.25 8.13
CA TRP A 256 -12.00 23.09 7.49
C TRP A 256 -12.05 21.86 8.40
N THR A 257 -11.98 20.71 7.76
CA THR A 257 -11.77 19.42 8.42
C THR A 257 -10.42 18.89 8.01
N ALA A 258 -9.64 18.43 8.98
CA ALA A 258 -8.36 17.78 8.74
C ALA A 258 -8.15 16.63 9.73
N LYS A 259 -7.43 15.59 9.29
CA LYS A 259 -7.01 14.50 10.16
C LYS A 259 -5.70 14.90 10.84
N THR A 260 -5.71 14.99 12.16
CA THR A 260 -4.60 15.51 12.96
C THR A 260 -4.47 14.80 14.31
N ASP A 261 -3.29 14.91 14.92
CA ASP A 261 -2.94 14.47 16.26
C ASP A 261 -1.99 15.49 16.93
N SER A 262 -1.26 15.08 17.97
CA SER A 262 -0.32 15.95 18.68
C SER A 262 0.95 16.31 17.89
N VAL A 263 1.27 15.59 16.80
CA VAL A 263 2.47 15.84 15.98
C VAL A 263 2.16 16.57 14.67
N ILE A 264 0.87 16.75 14.34
CA ILE A 264 0.42 17.43 13.13
C ILE A 264 -0.23 18.76 13.51
N SER A 265 0.40 19.87 13.10
CA SER A 265 -0.17 21.21 13.25
C SER A 265 -0.59 21.81 11.91
N ILE A 266 -1.60 22.66 11.94
CA ILE A 266 -2.09 23.41 10.78
C ILE A 266 -1.79 24.87 10.98
N VAL A 267 -0.95 25.45 10.13
CA VAL A 267 -0.66 26.89 10.09
C VAL A 267 -1.56 27.52 9.03
N LEU A 268 -2.37 28.48 9.47
CA LEU A 268 -3.13 29.33 8.58
C LEU A 268 -2.30 30.59 8.27
N GLU A 269 -2.08 30.82 7.00
CA GLU A 269 -1.34 31.99 6.52
C GLU A 269 -2.21 32.84 5.60
N ARG A 270 -2.02 34.16 5.67
CA ARG A 270 -2.72 35.16 4.85
C ARG A 270 -1.70 35.92 4.02
N LYS A 271 -2.12 36.34 2.83
CA LYS A 271 -1.38 37.24 1.94
C LYS A 271 -2.32 38.35 1.48
N LEU A 272 -1.97 39.61 1.76
CA LEU A 272 -2.66 40.79 1.26
C LEU A 272 -2.24 41.04 -0.20
N PRO A 273 -3.02 41.85 -0.97
CA PRO A 273 -2.70 42.13 -2.39
C PRO A 273 -1.30 42.74 -2.61
N ALA A 274 -0.84 43.57 -1.70
CA ALA A 274 0.46 44.23 -1.76
C ALA A 274 1.61 43.39 -1.21
N ASP A 275 1.33 42.29 -0.53
CA ASP A 275 2.36 41.46 0.09
C ASP A 275 3.11 40.62 -0.96
N ILE A 276 4.41 40.42 -0.78
CA ILE A 276 5.20 39.46 -1.53
C ILE A 276 5.00 38.06 -0.96
N ASN A 277 4.98 37.93 0.37
CA ASN A 277 4.96 36.66 1.08
C ASN A 277 3.66 36.47 1.87
N TYR A 278 3.39 35.22 2.24
CA TYR A 278 2.35 34.90 3.19
C TYR A 278 2.85 35.12 4.61
N THR A 279 1.97 35.62 5.49
CA THR A 279 2.21 35.80 6.94
C THR A 279 1.33 34.85 7.72
N THR A 280 1.87 34.25 8.78
CA THR A 280 1.10 33.38 9.69
C THR A 280 0.05 34.21 10.42
N VAL A 281 -1.19 33.75 10.33
CA VAL A 281 -2.34 34.33 11.05
C VAL A 281 -2.60 33.57 12.34
N ASN A 282 -2.57 32.25 12.28
CA ASN A 282 -2.75 31.38 13.44
C ASN A 282 -2.12 30.00 13.23
N THR A 283 -1.87 29.29 14.33
CA THR A 283 -1.41 27.90 14.33
C THR A 283 -2.38 27.07 15.18
N PHE A 284 -2.86 25.99 14.63
CA PHE A 284 -3.80 25.06 15.25
C PHE A 284 -3.09 23.75 15.56
N ASN A 285 -3.00 23.45 16.85
CA ASN A 285 -2.48 22.21 17.37
C ASN A 285 -3.62 21.32 17.83
N SER A 286 -3.43 20.02 17.75
CA SER A 286 -4.39 19.02 18.23
C SER A 286 -3.79 18.21 19.36
N THR A 287 -4.64 17.59 20.15
CA THR A 287 -4.26 16.65 21.21
C THR A 287 -4.96 15.32 21.00
N GLY A 288 -4.38 14.23 21.50
CA GLY A 288 -4.96 12.90 21.45
C GLY A 288 -4.66 12.13 20.16
N ALA A 289 -5.44 11.08 19.92
CA ALA A 289 -5.23 10.16 18.81
C ALA A 289 -5.44 10.82 17.42
N PHE A 290 -4.83 10.25 16.40
CA PHE A 290 -4.99 10.65 15.00
C PHE A 290 -6.45 10.48 14.56
N ALA A 291 -7.14 11.59 14.33
CA ALA A 291 -8.56 11.61 13.97
C ALA A 291 -8.94 12.85 13.16
N ALA A 292 -10.06 12.77 12.43
CA ALA A 292 -10.65 13.91 11.76
C ALA A 292 -11.17 14.92 12.77
N ARG A 293 -10.84 16.21 12.58
CA ARG A 293 -11.22 17.32 13.47
C ARG A 293 -11.69 18.50 12.64
N ASN A 294 -12.71 19.17 13.14
CA ASN A 294 -13.23 20.40 12.57
C ASN A 294 -12.54 21.60 13.22
N PHE A 295 -12.12 22.53 12.39
CA PHE A 295 -11.50 23.78 12.80
C PHE A 295 -12.28 24.94 12.21
N ASN A 296 -12.26 26.07 12.91
CA ASN A 296 -12.78 27.32 12.40
C ASN A 296 -11.85 28.48 12.77
N PHE A 297 -11.88 29.51 11.98
CA PHE A 297 -11.17 30.77 12.24
C PHE A 297 -11.90 31.91 11.56
N THR A 298 -12.12 33.01 12.26
CA THR A 298 -12.67 34.23 11.70
C THR A 298 -11.59 35.31 11.71
N ASP A 299 -11.25 35.80 10.54
CA ASP A 299 -10.30 36.90 10.33
C ASP A 299 -11.08 38.21 10.21
N ASP A 300 -10.71 39.20 11.04
CA ASP A 300 -11.27 40.54 10.98
C ASP A 300 -10.56 41.34 9.88
N LEU A 301 -11.32 41.69 8.86
CA LEU A 301 -10.80 42.37 7.67
C LEU A 301 -11.05 43.88 7.66
N ARG A 302 -11.56 44.50 8.74
CA ARG A 302 -11.89 45.92 8.79
C ARG A 302 -10.68 46.84 8.53
N ALA A 303 -9.48 46.38 8.86
CA ALA A 303 -8.24 47.12 8.63
C ALA A 303 -7.55 46.81 7.30
N PHE A 304 -8.14 45.97 6.44
CA PHE A 304 -7.50 45.45 5.23
C PHE A 304 -8.29 45.79 3.95
N PRO A 305 -7.65 45.68 2.76
CA PRO A 305 -8.36 45.82 1.48
C PRO A 305 -9.55 44.87 1.37
N THR A 306 -10.60 45.29 0.71
CA THR A 306 -11.85 44.53 0.60
C THR A 306 -11.78 43.40 -0.44
N SER A 307 -10.70 43.26 -1.20
CA SER A 307 -10.54 42.23 -2.23
C SER A 307 -9.08 41.79 -2.39
N GLY A 308 -8.87 40.66 -3.02
CA GLY A 308 -7.54 40.13 -3.36
C GLY A 308 -6.79 39.46 -2.20
N ILE A 309 -7.38 39.32 -1.02
CA ILE A 309 -6.78 38.62 0.12
C ILE A 309 -6.78 37.11 -0.19
N LYS A 310 -5.64 36.47 0.04
CA LYS A 310 -5.48 35.02 -0.17
C LYS A 310 -5.12 34.32 1.14
N TYR A 311 -5.69 33.14 1.33
CA TYR A 311 -5.38 32.25 2.47
C TYR A 311 -4.79 30.97 1.96
N ARG A 312 -3.86 30.40 2.72
CA ARG A 312 -3.39 29.03 2.54
C ARG A 312 -3.25 28.32 3.87
N PHE A 313 -3.42 27.00 3.81
CA PHE A 313 -3.16 26.10 4.93
C PHE A 313 -1.83 25.40 4.68
N LYS A 314 -0.97 25.40 5.70
CA LYS A 314 0.28 24.67 5.70
C LYS A 314 0.22 23.63 6.81
N MET A 315 0.32 22.38 6.45
CA MET A 315 0.36 21.29 7.42
C MET A 315 1.82 20.98 7.75
N ASN A 316 2.16 21.05 9.03
CA ASN A 316 3.48 20.69 9.54
C ASN A 316 3.34 19.37 10.31
N ILE A 317 4.19 18.41 10.01
CA ILE A 317 4.30 17.13 10.72
C ILE A 317 5.61 17.21 11.48
N ALA A 318 5.54 17.19 12.80
CA ALA A 318 6.73 17.13 13.65
C ALA A 318 7.46 15.81 13.38
N ALA A 319 8.79 15.88 13.24
CA ALA A 319 9.64 14.73 12.97
C ALA A 319 9.79 13.83 14.20
#